data_faea1fd3caf256973527c9a9a6760bc2
#
_entry.id   faea1fd3caf256973527c9a9a6760bc2
#
_cell.length_a   1.000
_cell.length_b   1.000
_cell.length_c   1.000
_cell.angle_alpha   90.00
_cell.angle_beta   90.00
_cell.angle_gamma   90.00
#
_symmetry.space_group_name_H-M   'P 1'
#
loop_
_entity.id
_entity.type
_entity.pdbx_description
1 polymer ?
#
loop_
_entity_poly.entity_id
_entity_poly.type
_entity_poly.pdbx_seq_one_letter_code
_entity_poly.pdbx_strand_id
1 'polypeptide(L)'
;MKTLVVSGGTSGIGEALAHKYLKRGDQVVVIGPHPEKGRKFLATAEGLGAGERAFFLPADLSLVSENERIIGEIRENFPAVDALVLCARFFRSHRRVTSEGFEHNFALYYLSRFLLGYGLLDLLEKAPEPVIVNVAGPGVEAGRIHWDDLGLKRGYDGWGAMFQGGKLNNLLGVAFSLQGRDHRTRYVLDFPGGTATGFAGEFDPATAAHVKEMLLFAKPVEAGIVPIVAAIDSPPAEPLSAFFEGRRLDLRHHSFDPEDARRLDTVTRKLLAG
;
A
#
# COMPACT_ATOMS: atom_id res chain seq x y z
N MET A 1 -15.86 -10.57 -13.62
CA MET A 1 -14.94 -11.05 -12.57
C MET A 1 -13.70 -10.19 -12.65
N LYS A 2 -13.36 -9.51 -11.55
CA LYS A 2 -12.13 -8.72 -11.42
C LYS A 2 -11.01 -9.56 -10.80
N THR A 3 -9.75 -9.24 -11.10
CA THR A 3 -8.56 -9.75 -10.41
C THR A 3 -7.97 -8.65 -9.55
N LEU A 4 -7.94 -8.85 -8.24
CA LEU A 4 -7.36 -7.92 -7.28
C LEU A 4 -6.05 -8.46 -6.71
N VAL A 5 -5.01 -7.61 -6.64
CA VAL A 5 -3.77 -7.89 -5.90
C VAL A 5 -3.74 -6.99 -4.67
N VAL A 6 -3.62 -7.59 -3.47
CA VAL A 6 -3.69 -6.86 -2.19
C VAL A 6 -2.43 -7.11 -1.36
N SER A 7 -1.53 -6.13 -1.29
CA SER A 7 -0.40 -6.19 -0.37
C SER A 7 -0.88 -5.95 1.06
N GLY A 8 -0.42 -6.77 2.02
CA GLY A 8 -0.95 -6.76 3.39
C GLY A 8 -2.38 -7.32 3.48
N GLY A 9 -2.76 -8.22 2.58
CA GLY A 9 -4.11 -8.79 2.47
C GLY A 9 -4.47 -9.86 3.50
N THR A 10 -3.58 -10.17 4.45
CA THR A 10 -3.80 -11.21 5.46
C THR A 10 -4.25 -10.68 6.82
N SER A 11 -4.56 -9.39 6.93
CA SER A 11 -5.09 -8.76 8.15
C SER A 11 -5.75 -7.41 7.86
N GLY A 12 -6.63 -6.97 8.76
CA GLY A 12 -7.20 -5.63 8.79
C GLY A 12 -7.92 -5.21 7.49
N ILE A 13 -7.61 -4.02 6.98
CA ILE A 13 -8.23 -3.45 5.77
C ILE A 13 -8.05 -4.39 4.58
N GLY A 14 -6.82 -4.88 4.34
CA GLY A 14 -6.53 -5.75 3.20
C GLY A 14 -7.31 -7.07 3.25
N GLU A 15 -7.39 -7.72 4.41
CA GLU A 15 -8.15 -8.97 4.60
C GLU A 15 -9.66 -8.76 4.39
N ALA A 16 -10.20 -7.66 4.94
CA ALA A 16 -11.62 -7.34 4.79
C ALA A 16 -11.99 -7.05 3.33
N LEU A 17 -11.13 -6.34 2.60
CA LEU A 17 -11.28 -6.13 1.15
C LEU A 17 -11.24 -7.46 0.40
N ALA A 18 -10.24 -8.29 0.67
CA ALA A 18 -10.08 -9.58 0.03
C ALA A 18 -11.34 -10.45 0.19
N HIS A 19 -11.83 -10.60 1.41
CA HIS A 19 -13.05 -11.36 1.67
C HIS A 19 -14.29 -10.75 1.01
N LYS A 20 -14.40 -9.42 0.95
CA LYS A 20 -15.51 -8.74 0.29
C LYS A 20 -15.57 -9.07 -1.21
N TYR A 21 -14.43 -9.00 -1.91
CA TYR A 21 -14.36 -9.28 -3.34
C TYR A 21 -14.50 -10.78 -3.64
N LEU A 22 -13.95 -11.68 -2.83
CA LEU A 22 -14.18 -13.12 -2.95
C LEU A 22 -15.68 -13.48 -2.85
N LYS A 23 -16.41 -12.86 -1.90
CA LYS A 23 -17.88 -13.04 -1.76
C LYS A 23 -18.66 -12.54 -2.98
N ARG A 24 -18.13 -11.58 -3.74
CA ARG A 24 -18.72 -11.06 -4.99
C ARG A 24 -18.47 -11.95 -6.20
N GLY A 25 -17.60 -12.96 -6.06
CA GLY A 25 -17.20 -13.82 -7.18
C GLY A 25 -15.92 -13.38 -7.88
N ASP A 26 -15.19 -12.40 -7.34
CA ASP A 26 -13.94 -11.93 -7.89
C ASP A 26 -12.75 -12.80 -7.49
N GLN A 27 -11.63 -12.67 -8.18
CA GLN A 27 -10.37 -13.34 -7.90
C GLN A 27 -9.47 -12.41 -7.07
N VAL A 28 -8.85 -12.95 -6.02
CA VAL A 28 -8.03 -12.13 -5.11
C VAL A 28 -6.72 -12.83 -4.79
N VAL A 29 -5.63 -12.09 -5.01
CA VAL A 29 -4.26 -12.44 -4.63
C VAL A 29 -3.87 -11.60 -3.42
N VAL A 30 -3.63 -12.23 -2.27
CA VAL A 30 -3.13 -11.54 -1.08
C VAL A 30 -1.65 -11.83 -0.88
N ILE A 31 -0.90 -10.79 -0.51
CA ILE A 31 0.53 -10.87 -0.24
C ILE A 31 0.79 -10.53 1.23
N GLY A 32 1.62 -11.33 1.90
CA GLY A 32 2.01 -11.07 3.28
C GLY A 32 3.07 -12.04 3.79
N PRO A 33 3.83 -11.66 4.87
CA PRO A 33 5.02 -12.41 5.30
C PRO A 33 4.72 -13.65 6.17
N HIS A 34 3.48 -13.86 6.60
CA HIS A 34 3.15 -14.89 7.60
C HIS A 34 2.37 -16.05 6.97
N PRO A 35 2.97 -17.23 6.74
CA PRO A 35 2.31 -18.39 6.14
C PRO A 35 1.06 -18.84 6.92
N GLU A 36 1.05 -18.72 8.26
CA GLU A 36 -0.11 -19.10 9.07
C GLU A 36 -1.32 -18.21 8.82
N LYS A 37 -1.10 -16.88 8.69
CA LYS A 37 -2.19 -15.95 8.32
C LYS A 37 -2.69 -16.23 6.91
N GLY A 38 -1.79 -16.58 5.99
CA GLY A 38 -2.14 -16.98 4.63
C GLY A 38 -2.99 -18.24 4.62
N ARG A 39 -2.61 -19.29 5.38
CA ARG A 39 -3.44 -20.51 5.53
C ARG A 39 -4.82 -20.21 6.09
N LYS A 40 -4.91 -19.33 7.11
CA LYS A 40 -6.19 -18.91 7.67
C LYS A 40 -7.06 -18.19 6.63
N PHE A 41 -6.46 -17.28 5.85
CA PHE A 41 -7.15 -16.59 4.76
C PHE A 41 -7.73 -17.59 3.73
N LEU A 42 -6.92 -18.55 3.26
CA LEU A 42 -7.35 -19.58 2.30
C LEU A 42 -8.45 -20.46 2.88
N ALA A 43 -8.34 -20.91 4.13
CA ALA A 43 -9.39 -21.69 4.79
C ALA A 43 -10.71 -20.89 4.91
N THR A 44 -10.64 -19.60 5.16
CA THR A 44 -11.83 -18.73 5.17
C THR A 44 -12.43 -18.62 3.76
N ALA A 45 -11.60 -18.49 2.72
CA ALA A 45 -12.05 -18.46 1.33
C ALA A 45 -12.74 -19.77 0.91
N GLU A 46 -12.20 -20.92 1.33
CA GLU A 46 -12.86 -22.24 1.14
C GLU A 46 -14.24 -22.27 1.78
N GLY A 47 -14.35 -21.81 3.04
CA GLY A 47 -15.64 -21.71 3.73
C GLY A 47 -16.66 -20.77 3.05
N LEU A 48 -16.19 -19.86 2.22
CA LEU A 48 -17.01 -18.96 1.39
C LEU A 48 -17.35 -19.55 0.01
N GLY A 49 -16.89 -20.76 -0.33
CA GLY A 49 -16.99 -21.32 -1.67
C GLY A 49 -16.15 -20.55 -2.72
N ALA A 50 -15.05 -19.96 -2.29
CA ALA A 50 -14.18 -19.11 -3.12
C ALA A 50 -12.73 -19.61 -3.17
N GLY A 51 -12.44 -20.84 -2.76
CA GLY A 51 -11.09 -21.38 -2.69
C GLY A 51 -10.31 -21.30 -3.99
N GLU A 52 -10.92 -21.63 -5.13
CA GLU A 52 -10.28 -21.55 -6.45
C GLU A 52 -9.97 -20.12 -6.93
N ARG A 53 -10.52 -19.11 -6.27
CA ARG A 53 -10.35 -17.69 -6.61
C ARG A 53 -9.51 -16.93 -5.60
N ALA A 54 -9.04 -17.60 -4.55
CA ALA A 54 -8.23 -17.04 -3.48
C ALA A 54 -6.79 -17.55 -3.59
N PHE A 55 -5.85 -16.62 -3.65
CA PHE A 55 -4.41 -16.92 -3.76
C PHE A 55 -3.66 -16.21 -2.64
N PHE A 56 -2.70 -16.91 -2.06
CA PHE A 56 -1.80 -16.34 -1.07
C PHE A 56 -0.37 -16.48 -1.53
N LEU A 57 0.34 -15.37 -1.63
CA LEU A 57 1.76 -15.30 -1.97
C LEU A 57 2.55 -14.88 -0.72
N PRO A 58 3.32 -15.81 -0.12
CA PRO A 58 4.15 -15.47 1.03
C PRO A 58 5.34 -14.61 0.59
N ALA A 59 5.46 -13.39 1.15
CA ALA A 59 6.59 -12.51 0.89
C ALA A 59 6.79 -11.48 1.99
N ASP A 60 8.04 -11.21 2.33
CA ASP A 60 8.44 -10.02 3.10
C ASP A 60 8.69 -8.87 2.13
N LEU A 61 7.66 -8.05 1.94
CA LEU A 61 7.71 -6.90 1.03
C LEU A 61 8.67 -5.78 1.51
N SER A 62 9.35 -5.91 2.64
CA SER A 62 10.45 -5.02 3.00
C SER A 62 11.75 -5.34 2.23
N LEU A 63 11.79 -6.45 1.48
CA LEU A 63 12.88 -6.87 0.63
C LEU A 63 12.58 -6.57 -0.84
N VAL A 64 13.54 -5.95 -1.54
CA VAL A 64 13.42 -5.65 -2.97
C VAL A 64 13.32 -6.93 -3.77
N SER A 65 14.18 -7.91 -3.49
CA SER A 65 14.19 -9.23 -4.13
C SER A 65 12.85 -9.97 -4.00
N GLU A 66 12.18 -9.87 -2.86
CA GLU A 66 10.88 -10.48 -2.66
C GLU A 66 9.76 -9.77 -3.43
N ASN A 67 9.82 -8.43 -3.55
CA ASN A 67 8.91 -7.69 -4.43
C ASN A 67 9.09 -8.12 -5.89
N GLU A 68 10.32 -8.21 -6.37
CA GLU A 68 10.63 -8.65 -7.75
C GLU A 68 10.15 -10.08 -8.01
N ARG A 69 10.38 -11.00 -7.08
CA ARG A 69 9.91 -12.39 -7.16
C ARG A 69 8.38 -12.43 -7.27
N ILE A 70 7.66 -11.73 -6.40
CA ILE A 70 6.19 -11.70 -6.40
C ILE A 70 5.64 -11.07 -7.69
N ILE A 71 6.25 -10.01 -8.19
CA ILE A 71 5.88 -9.40 -9.48
C ILE A 71 6.01 -10.43 -10.61
N GLY A 72 7.11 -11.18 -10.64
CA GLY A 72 7.32 -12.27 -11.62
C GLY A 72 6.22 -13.32 -11.51
N GLU A 73 5.98 -13.83 -10.30
CA GLU A 73 4.95 -14.85 -10.03
C GLU A 73 3.53 -14.40 -10.43
N ILE A 74 3.18 -13.14 -10.16
CA ILE A 74 1.88 -12.58 -10.58
C ILE A 74 1.81 -12.48 -12.10
N ARG A 75 2.87 -12.05 -12.78
CA ARG A 75 2.92 -11.95 -14.26
C ARG A 75 2.76 -13.31 -14.96
N GLU A 76 3.32 -14.35 -14.36
CA GLU A 76 3.23 -15.71 -14.90
C GLU A 76 1.84 -16.33 -14.74
N ASN A 77 1.13 -16.01 -13.65
CA ASN A 77 -0.10 -16.69 -13.27
C ASN A 77 -1.39 -15.91 -13.58
N PHE A 78 -1.31 -14.61 -13.84
CA PHE A 78 -2.49 -13.78 -14.05
C PHE A 78 -2.40 -12.99 -15.35
N PRO A 79 -3.42 -13.05 -16.22
CA PRO A 79 -3.40 -12.36 -17.51
C PRO A 79 -3.57 -10.85 -17.40
N ALA A 80 -4.25 -10.38 -16.37
CA ALA A 80 -4.52 -8.97 -16.10
C ALA A 80 -4.77 -8.74 -14.60
N VAL A 81 -4.59 -7.51 -14.14
CA VAL A 81 -4.91 -7.05 -12.78
C VAL A 81 -5.86 -5.85 -12.89
N ASP A 82 -7.05 -5.95 -12.33
CA ASP A 82 -8.02 -4.85 -12.34
C ASP A 82 -7.74 -3.82 -11.24
N ALA A 83 -7.29 -4.29 -10.08
CA ALA A 83 -6.95 -3.41 -8.98
C ALA A 83 -5.71 -3.90 -8.19
N LEU A 84 -4.77 -2.98 -7.96
CA LEU A 84 -3.66 -3.16 -7.04
C LEU A 84 -3.94 -2.35 -5.77
N VAL A 85 -4.09 -3.03 -4.62
CA VAL A 85 -4.38 -2.37 -3.35
C VAL A 85 -3.17 -2.48 -2.42
N LEU A 86 -2.60 -1.34 -2.08
CA LEU A 86 -1.35 -1.23 -1.32
C LEU A 86 -1.65 -0.94 0.15
N CYS A 87 -1.87 -2.00 0.96
CA CYS A 87 -2.18 -1.90 2.38
C CYS A 87 -1.02 -2.27 3.30
N ALA A 88 0.03 -2.91 2.79
CA ALA A 88 1.14 -3.38 3.61
C ALA A 88 1.80 -2.22 4.38
N ARG A 89 1.85 -2.35 5.71
CA ARG A 89 2.51 -1.42 6.63
C ARG A 89 2.81 -2.12 7.95
N PHE A 90 3.94 -1.77 8.55
CA PHE A 90 4.33 -2.26 9.86
C PHE A 90 5.08 -1.16 10.62
N PHE A 91 4.58 -0.73 11.76
CA PHE A 91 5.20 0.32 12.57
C PHE A 91 6.39 -0.24 13.38
N ARG A 92 7.45 0.56 13.52
CA ARG A 92 8.58 0.24 14.41
C ARG A 92 8.98 1.46 15.22
N SER A 93 8.99 1.32 16.55
CA SER A 93 9.51 2.38 17.44
C SER A 93 11.02 2.53 17.31
N HIS A 94 11.72 1.48 16.89
CA HIS A 94 13.19 1.49 16.75
C HIS A 94 13.59 1.23 15.30
N ARG A 95 14.69 1.88 14.88
CA ARG A 95 15.23 1.71 13.54
C ARG A 95 15.67 0.25 13.32
N ARG A 96 15.19 -0.33 12.24
CA ARG A 96 15.63 -1.64 11.77
C ARG A 96 16.04 -1.55 10.30
N VAL A 97 17.10 -2.25 9.95
CA VAL A 97 17.60 -2.32 8.58
C VAL A 97 17.34 -3.72 8.03
N THR A 98 16.87 -3.81 6.81
CA THR A 98 16.67 -5.07 6.09
C THR A 98 18.02 -5.70 5.71
N SER A 99 18.02 -6.97 5.32
CA SER A 99 19.24 -7.64 4.80
C SER A 99 19.78 -6.98 3.53
N GLU A 100 18.98 -6.19 2.83
CA GLU A 100 19.35 -5.45 1.63
C GLU A 100 19.78 -4.00 1.92
N GLY A 101 19.92 -3.62 3.19
CA GLY A 101 20.48 -2.34 3.61
C GLY A 101 19.50 -1.17 3.71
N PHE A 102 18.21 -1.38 3.45
CA PHE A 102 17.18 -0.34 3.56
C PHE A 102 16.59 -0.26 4.97
N GLU A 103 16.21 0.95 5.42
CA GLU A 103 15.40 1.10 6.61
C GLU A 103 14.02 0.44 6.38
N HIS A 104 13.56 -0.35 7.34
CA HIS A 104 12.41 -1.24 7.18
C HIS A 104 11.10 -0.53 6.83
N ASN A 105 10.81 0.60 7.48
CA ASN A 105 9.58 1.35 7.16
C ASN A 105 9.67 2.01 5.77
N PHE A 106 10.83 2.58 5.41
CA PHE A 106 11.08 3.09 4.08
C PHE A 106 10.92 2.00 3.02
N ALA A 107 11.49 0.80 3.27
CA ALA A 107 11.40 -0.32 2.35
C ALA A 107 9.96 -0.82 2.19
N LEU A 108 9.26 -1.12 3.29
CA LEU A 108 7.92 -1.70 3.24
C LEU A 108 6.84 -0.69 2.86
N TYR A 109 6.89 0.54 3.43
CA TYR A 109 5.81 1.52 3.28
C TYR A 109 5.96 2.41 2.03
N TYR A 110 7.17 2.44 1.42
CA TYR A 110 7.44 3.22 0.22
C TYR A 110 8.02 2.39 -0.93
N LEU A 111 9.22 1.77 -0.79
CA LEU A 111 9.87 1.05 -1.90
C LEU A 111 9.01 -0.09 -2.45
N SER A 112 8.40 -0.89 -1.57
CA SER A 112 7.48 -1.95 -1.98
C SER A 112 6.34 -1.42 -2.85
N ARG A 113 5.76 -0.28 -2.50
CA ARG A 113 4.66 0.34 -3.26
C ARG A 113 5.11 0.87 -4.61
N PHE A 114 6.32 1.43 -4.65
CA PHE A 114 6.98 1.82 -5.90
C PHE A 114 7.18 0.60 -6.81
N LEU A 115 7.80 -0.46 -6.29
CA LEU A 115 8.09 -1.68 -7.05
C LEU A 115 6.83 -2.36 -7.57
N LEU A 116 5.83 -2.57 -6.71
CA LEU A 116 4.57 -3.20 -7.10
C LEU A 116 3.79 -2.35 -8.10
N GLY A 117 3.71 -1.04 -7.88
CA GLY A 117 2.98 -0.11 -8.76
C GLY A 117 3.54 -0.08 -10.18
N TYR A 118 4.85 0.10 -10.32
CA TYR A 118 5.50 0.08 -11.64
C TYR A 118 5.67 -1.33 -12.19
N GLY A 119 5.96 -2.30 -11.32
CA GLY A 119 6.21 -3.68 -11.72
C GLY A 119 4.98 -4.42 -12.24
N LEU A 120 3.77 -4.04 -11.86
CA LEU A 120 2.53 -4.66 -12.35
C LEU A 120 1.78 -3.80 -13.36
N LEU A 121 2.36 -2.69 -13.81
CA LEU A 121 1.69 -1.75 -14.70
C LEU A 121 1.23 -2.39 -16.02
N ASP A 122 2.03 -3.26 -16.58
CA ASP A 122 1.71 -3.99 -17.82
C ASP A 122 0.49 -4.91 -17.69
N LEU A 123 0.25 -5.46 -16.49
CA LEU A 123 -0.96 -6.24 -16.20
C LEU A 123 -2.16 -5.35 -15.90
N LEU A 124 -1.94 -4.22 -15.21
CA LEU A 124 -2.98 -3.22 -14.96
C LEU A 124 -3.53 -2.67 -16.28
N GLU A 125 -2.65 -2.29 -17.21
CA GLU A 125 -3.05 -1.73 -18.49
C GLU A 125 -3.86 -2.70 -19.39
N LYS A 126 -3.90 -3.99 -19.07
CA LYS A 126 -4.76 -4.97 -19.76
C LYS A 126 -6.21 -4.97 -19.23
N ALA A 127 -6.44 -4.46 -18.03
CA ALA A 127 -7.79 -4.36 -17.47
C ALA A 127 -8.61 -3.21 -18.10
N PRO A 128 -9.95 -3.28 -18.09
CA PRO A 128 -10.81 -2.23 -18.64
C PRO A 128 -10.68 -0.88 -17.90
N GLU A 129 -10.71 -0.92 -16.58
CA GLU A 129 -10.67 0.25 -15.69
C GLU A 129 -9.64 0.02 -14.56
N PRO A 130 -8.34 0.03 -14.91
CA PRO A 130 -7.30 -0.32 -13.96
C PRO A 130 -7.10 0.76 -12.89
N VAL A 131 -6.91 0.32 -11.63
CA VAL A 131 -6.68 1.24 -10.53
C VAL A 131 -5.62 0.73 -9.55
N ILE A 132 -4.77 1.64 -9.08
CA ILE A 132 -3.92 1.45 -7.91
C ILE A 132 -4.56 2.23 -6.76
N VAL A 133 -4.93 1.55 -5.68
CA VAL A 133 -5.38 2.21 -4.45
C VAL A 133 -4.28 2.09 -3.40
N ASN A 134 -3.63 3.20 -3.13
CA ASN A 134 -2.56 3.30 -2.15
C ASN A 134 -3.16 3.78 -0.81
N VAL A 135 -3.34 2.84 0.13
CA VAL A 135 -3.86 3.14 1.48
C VAL A 135 -2.74 3.76 2.30
N ALA A 136 -2.69 5.08 2.30
CA ALA A 136 -1.62 5.89 2.88
C ALA A 136 -2.19 6.95 3.83
N GLY A 137 -1.53 8.09 3.96
CA GLY A 137 -1.96 9.21 4.80
C GLY A 137 -1.93 10.54 4.05
N PRO A 138 -2.57 10.65 2.86
CA PRO A 138 -2.61 11.93 2.16
C PRO A 138 -3.31 12.98 3.03
N GLY A 139 -2.82 14.23 2.99
CA GLY A 139 -3.36 15.33 3.80
C GLY A 139 -2.86 15.39 5.24
N VAL A 140 -2.06 14.45 5.71
CA VAL A 140 -1.40 14.54 7.02
C VAL A 140 -0.22 15.51 6.93
N GLU A 141 -0.29 16.62 7.70
CA GLU A 141 0.75 17.65 7.71
C GLU A 141 2.00 17.26 8.51
N ALA A 142 1.88 16.33 9.45
CA ALA A 142 2.97 15.92 10.32
C ALA A 142 4.16 15.32 9.54
N GLY A 143 5.35 15.51 10.08
CA GLY A 143 6.61 14.99 9.53
C GLY A 143 7.15 15.79 8.34
N ARG A 144 8.32 15.39 7.88
CA ARG A 144 9.02 15.98 6.71
C ARG A 144 9.80 14.90 5.97
N ILE A 145 10.20 15.18 4.74
CA ILE A 145 11.11 14.32 3.99
C ILE A 145 12.55 14.73 4.30
N HIS A 146 13.33 13.76 4.75
CA HIS A 146 14.76 13.93 4.98
C HIS A 146 15.54 13.53 3.72
N TRP A 147 15.61 14.43 2.75
CA TRP A 147 16.17 14.18 1.42
C TRP A 147 17.59 13.62 1.42
N ASP A 148 18.42 14.04 2.39
CA ASP A 148 19.81 13.58 2.52
C ASP A 148 19.93 12.33 3.42
N ASP A 149 18.82 11.83 3.95
CA ASP A 149 18.78 10.70 4.86
C ASP A 149 17.40 9.99 4.85
N LEU A 150 16.96 9.53 3.69
CA LEU A 150 15.66 8.83 3.52
C LEU A 150 15.53 7.60 4.43
N GLY A 151 16.63 6.95 4.78
CA GLY A 151 16.69 5.82 5.69
C GLY A 151 16.80 6.18 7.17
N LEU A 152 16.69 7.46 7.53
CA LEU A 152 16.71 7.97 8.91
C LEU A 152 17.84 7.33 9.76
N LYS A 153 19.06 7.35 9.22
CA LYS A 153 20.26 6.85 9.94
C LYS A 153 20.58 7.71 11.15
N ARG A 154 20.18 8.97 11.13
CA ARG A 154 20.39 9.96 12.19
C ARG A 154 19.06 10.32 12.83
N GLY A 155 18.95 10.12 14.14
CA GLY A 155 17.79 10.55 14.93
C GLY A 155 16.48 9.87 14.52
N TYR A 156 16.47 8.54 14.37
CA TYR A 156 15.28 7.79 14.06
C TYR A 156 14.19 7.98 15.11
N ASP A 157 13.00 8.26 14.63
CA ASP A 157 11.75 8.25 15.38
C ASP A 157 10.69 7.51 14.58
N GLY A 158 9.99 6.56 15.19
CA GLY A 158 9.04 5.68 14.51
C GLY A 158 7.86 6.43 13.90
N TRP A 159 7.35 7.46 14.59
CA TRP A 159 6.27 8.32 14.05
C TRP A 159 6.78 9.18 12.90
N GLY A 160 7.99 9.77 13.05
CA GLY A 160 8.66 10.51 11.98
C GLY A 160 8.88 9.66 10.74
N ALA A 161 9.32 8.41 10.90
CA ALA A 161 9.48 7.44 9.81
C ALA A 161 8.15 7.13 9.11
N MET A 162 7.08 6.93 9.88
CA MET A 162 5.74 6.71 9.34
C MET A 162 5.21 7.92 8.58
N PHE A 163 5.34 9.12 9.12
CA PHE A 163 4.89 10.36 8.47
C PHE A 163 5.72 10.67 7.22
N GLN A 164 7.04 10.46 7.25
CA GLN A 164 7.88 10.56 6.06
C GLN A 164 7.38 9.59 4.97
N GLY A 165 7.14 8.31 5.33
CA GLY A 165 6.58 7.32 4.41
C GLY A 165 5.26 7.76 3.79
N GLY A 166 4.37 8.40 4.56
CA GLY A 166 3.14 8.99 4.05
C GLY A 166 3.38 10.07 2.99
N LYS A 167 4.33 11.00 3.24
CA LYS A 167 4.70 12.04 2.27
C LYS A 167 5.37 11.47 1.01
N LEU A 168 6.22 10.45 1.16
CA LEU A 168 6.81 9.73 0.02
C LEU A 168 5.74 9.06 -0.83
N ASN A 169 4.68 8.51 -0.23
CA ASN A 169 3.55 7.94 -0.97
C ASN A 169 2.73 9.00 -1.72
N ASN A 170 2.58 10.21 -1.18
CA ASN A 170 1.95 11.31 -1.92
C ASN A 170 2.75 11.63 -3.19
N LEU A 171 4.06 11.79 -3.06
CA LEU A 171 4.95 12.06 -4.19
C LEU A 171 5.03 10.87 -5.16
N LEU A 172 4.93 9.63 -4.69
CA LEU A 172 4.84 8.44 -5.55
C LEU A 172 3.61 8.51 -6.44
N GLY A 173 2.43 8.84 -5.90
CA GLY A 173 1.21 9.01 -6.69
C GLY A 173 1.36 10.10 -7.75
N VAL A 174 1.99 11.24 -7.41
CA VAL A 174 2.27 12.32 -8.35
C VAL A 174 3.24 11.85 -9.44
N ALA A 175 4.38 11.24 -9.07
CA ALA A 175 5.37 10.74 -10.02
C ALA A 175 4.76 9.71 -10.99
N PHE A 176 3.95 8.80 -10.48
CA PHE A 176 3.24 7.81 -11.29
C PHE A 176 2.32 8.49 -12.31
N SER A 177 1.54 9.47 -11.90
CA SER A 177 0.62 10.19 -12.79
C SER A 177 1.34 11.07 -13.83
N LEU A 178 2.54 11.58 -13.54
CA LEU A 178 3.33 12.38 -14.47
C LEU A 178 4.01 11.55 -15.57
N GLN A 179 4.37 10.31 -15.29
CA GLN A 179 5.01 9.43 -16.28
C GLN A 179 4.03 8.85 -17.28
N GLY A 180 2.74 8.86 -16.97
CA GLY A 180 1.72 8.15 -17.72
C GLY A 180 0.70 9.03 -18.41
N ARG A 181 1.10 9.89 -19.37
CA ARG A 181 0.09 10.50 -20.28
C ARG A 181 -0.64 9.46 -21.13
N ASP A 182 -0.01 8.28 -21.31
CA ASP A 182 -0.53 7.18 -22.12
C ASP A 182 -1.09 6.02 -21.28
N HIS A 183 -1.00 6.07 -19.94
CA HIS A 183 -1.54 5.03 -19.06
C HIS A 183 -2.99 5.29 -18.70
N ARG A 184 -3.81 4.22 -18.74
CA ARG A 184 -5.20 4.25 -18.29
C ARG A 184 -5.33 4.05 -16.78
N THR A 185 -4.30 3.46 -16.14
CA THR A 185 -4.29 3.16 -14.72
C THR A 185 -4.44 4.43 -13.88
N ARG A 186 -5.49 4.46 -13.07
CA ARG A 186 -5.76 5.53 -12.12
C ARG A 186 -4.98 5.28 -10.83
N TYR A 187 -4.43 6.33 -10.25
CA TYR A 187 -3.75 6.24 -8.95
C TYR A 187 -4.58 6.95 -7.89
N VAL A 188 -4.99 6.23 -6.85
CA VAL A 188 -5.80 6.77 -5.77
C VAL A 188 -5.03 6.66 -4.46
N LEU A 189 -4.77 7.80 -3.84
CA LEU A 189 -4.27 7.89 -2.48
C LEU A 189 -5.47 7.97 -1.54
N ASP A 190 -5.61 7.04 -0.61
CA ASP A 190 -6.75 7.04 0.33
C ASP A 190 -6.29 6.90 1.77
N PHE A 191 -6.76 7.82 2.61
CA PHE A 191 -6.72 7.68 4.06
C PHE A 191 -8.14 7.40 4.55
N PRO A 192 -8.47 6.16 4.86
CA PRO A 192 -9.82 5.81 5.28
C PRO A 192 -10.16 6.28 6.71
N GLY A 193 -9.24 6.92 7.43
CA GLY A 193 -9.36 7.26 8.84
C GLY A 193 -8.87 6.16 9.77
N GLY A 194 -8.83 6.46 11.06
CA GLY A 194 -8.48 5.49 12.11
C GLY A 194 -9.42 4.30 12.05
N THR A 195 -8.86 3.11 11.76
CA THR A 195 -9.62 1.88 11.54
C THR A 195 -9.13 0.80 12.51
N ALA A 196 -10.03 0.04 13.13
CA ALA A 196 -9.76 -0.97 14.14
C ALA A 196 -9.08 -2.22 13.54
N THR A 197 -7.82 -2.08 13.10
CA THR A 197 -7.03 -3.11 12.42
C THR A 197 -5.90 -3.71 13.26
N GLY A 198 -5.87 -3.48 14.57
CA GLY A 198 -4.78 -3.93 15.43
C GLY A 198 -3.46 -3.19 15.26
N PHE A 199 -3.36 -2.25 14.32
CA PHE A 199 -2.17 -1.40 14.07
C PHE A 199 -0.85 -2.18 14.17
N ALA A 200 -0.55 -3.05 13.19
CA ALA A 200 0.59 -3.95 13.25
C ALA A 200 1.93 -3.23 13.46
N GLY A 201 2.71 -3.66 14.45
CA GLY A 201 3.98 -3.02 14.76
C GLY A 201 4.74 -3.65 15.93
N GLU A 202 5.98 -3.19 16.10
CA GLU A 202 6.82 -3.39 17.28
C GLU A 202 6.92 -2.06 18.03
N PHE A 203 6.37 -1.99 19.24
CA PHE A 203 6.18 -0.76 19.98
C PHE A 203 7.05 -0.72 21.23
N ASP A 204 7.66 0.42 21.51
CA ASP A 204 8.09 0.74 22.85
C ASP A 204 6.86 1.00 23.77
N PRO A 205 7.04 1.03 25.11
CA PRO A 205 5.91 1.18 26.04
C PRO A 205 5.08 2.45 25.81
N ALA A 206 5.69 3.57 25.47
CA ALA A 206 4.99 4.84 25.23
C ALA A 206 4.15 4.77 23.94
N THR A 207 4.73 4.26 22.86
CA THR A 207 4.02 4.05 21.60
C THR A 207 2.89 3.03 21.77
N ALA A 208 3.10 1.94 22.50
CA ALA A 208 2.05 0.95 22.76
C ALA A 208 0.84 1.55 23.50
N ALA A 209 1.09 2.41 24.50
CA ALA A 209 0.03 3.13 25.22
C ALA A 209 -0.76 4.05 24.29
N HIS A 210 -0.06 4.83 23.44
CA HIS A 210 -0.68 5.74 22.48
C HIS A 210 -1.50 4.99 21.43
N VAL A 211 -0.98 3.90 20.86
CA VAL A 211 -1.70 3.05 19.89
C VAL A 211 -2.97 2.47 20.53
N LYS A 212 -2.90 2.02 21.78
CA LYS A 212 -4.07 1.52 22.51
C LYS A 212 -5.15 2.60 22.64
N GLU A 213 -4.76 3.83 22.95
CA GLU A 213 -5.67 4.97 23.04
C GLU A 213 -6.29 5.30 21.66
N MET A 214 -5.49 5.37 20.61
CA MET A 214 -5.98 5.60 19.25
C MET A 214 -7.03 4.56 18.81
N LEU A 215 -6.85 3.30 19.19
CA LEU A 215 -7.76 2.21 18.82
C LEU A 215 -9.13 2.32 19.51
N LEU A 216 -9.25 3.05 20.63
CA LEU A 216 -10.56 3.30 21.27
C LEU A 216 -11.51 4.14 20.40
N PHE A 217 -10.95 4.99 19.53
CA PHE A 217 -11.70 5.87 18.63
C PHE A 217 -11.71 5.37 17.18
N ALA A 218 -11.14 4.21 16.94
CA ALA A 218 -11.07 3.65 15.59
C ALA A 218 -12.43 3.10 15.15
N LYS A 219 -12.80 3.40 13.90
CA LYS A 219 -14.03 2.87 13.31
C LYS A 219 -13.89 1.39 12.93
N PRO A 220 -15.00 0.65 12.81
CA PRO A 220 -14.99 -0.73 12.33
C PRO A 220 -14.32 -0.85 10.96
N VAL A 221 -13.67 -2.00 10.71
CA VAL A 221 -12.94 -2.25 9.45
C VAL A 221 -13.88 -2.16 8.24
N GLU A 222 -15.10 -2.63 8.38
CA GLU A 222 -16.16 -2.59 7.36
C GLU A 222 -16.46 -1.16 6.90
N ALA A 223 -16.46 -0.20 7.83
CA ALA A 223 -16.62 1.22 7.50
C ALA A 223 -15.34 1.79 6.86
N GLY A 224 -14.17 1.33 7.30
CA GLY A 224 -12.88 1.75 6.75
C GLY A 224 -12.67 1.35 5.30
N ILE A 225 -13.21 0.22 4.86
CA ILE A 225 -13.04 -0.23 3.47
C ILE A 225 -14.00 0.42 2.46
N VAL A 226 -15.05 1.11 2.91
CA VAL A 226 -16.06 1.70 2.01
C VAL A 226 -15.46 2.61 0.95
N PRO A 227 -14.63 3.63 1.26
CA PRO A 227 -14.05 4.50 0.25
C PRO A 227 -13.10 3.75 -0.70
N ILE A 228 -12.37 2.76 -0.19
CA ILE A 228 -11.46 1.94 -1.00
C ILE A 228 -12.26 1.11 -2.02
N VAL A 229 -13.35 0.50 -1.58
CA VAL A 229 -14.26 -0.25 -2.47
C VAL A 229 -14.84 0.67 -3.54
N ALA A 230 -15.27 1.87 -3.18
CA ALA A 230 -15.78 2.84 -4.15
C ALA A 230 -14.72 3.21 -5.21
N ALA A 231 -13.47 3.41 -4.80
CA ALA A 231 -12.36 3.69 -5.71
C ALA A 231 -12.03 2.51 -6.65
N ILE A 232 -12.23 1.27 -6.21
CA ILE A 232 -11.99 0.07 -7.03
C ILE A 232 -13.18 -0.19 -7.98
N ASP A 233 -14.40 0.02 -7.51
CA ASP A 233 -15.61 -0.27 -8.28
C ASP A 233 -15.90 0.82 -9.34
N SER A 234 -15.54 2.06 -9.03
CA SER A 234 -15.70 3.23 -9.90
C SER A 234 -14.50 4.16 -9.75
N PRO A 235 -13.38 3.84 -10.42
CA PRO A 235 -12.17 4.64 -10.34
C PRO A 235 -12.43 6.11 -10.76
N PRO A 236 -11.85 7.09 -10.04
CA PRO A 236 -11.95 8.50 -10.45
C PRO A 236 -11.43 8.70 -11.88
N ALA A 237 -12.01 9.68 -12.60
CA ALA A 237 -11.62 9.96 -13.99
C ALA A 237 -10.20 10.53 -14.12
N GLU A 238 -9.71 11.20 -13.08
CA GLU A 238 -8.40 11.85 -13.07
C GLU A 238 -7.26 10.83 -12.89
N PRO A 239 -6.09 11.04 -13.51
CA PRO A 239 -4.94 10.15 -13.37
C PRO A 239 -4.49 9.96 -11.91
N LEU A 240 -4.58 11.01 -11.09
CA LEU A 240 -4.32 10.99 -9.65
C LEU A 240 -5.51 11.57 -8.90
N SER A 241 -5.91 10.91 -7.84
CA SER A 241 -6.86 11.44 -6.84
C SER A 241 -6.38 11.14 -5.44
N ALA A 242 -6.67 12.03 -4.49
CA ALA A 242 -6.33 11.84 -3.08
C ALA A 242 -7.56 12.11 -2.21
N PHE A 243 -7.77 11.24 -1.22
CA PHE A 243 -8.90 11.32 -0.30
C PHE A 243 -8.44 11.19 1.16
N PHE A 244 -8.99 12.04 2.01
CA PHE A 244 -8.83 11.97 3.46
C PHE A 244 -10.21 11.77 4.08
N GLU A 245 -10.46 10.59 4.62
CA GLU A 245 -11.77 10.19 5.20
C GLU A 245 -12.96 10.46 4.25
N GLY A 246 -12.81 10.07 2.99
CA GLY A 246 -13.81 10.26 1.94
C GLY A 246 -13.88 11.68 1.35
N ARG A 247 -13.17 12.66 1.93
CA ARG A 247 -13.09 14.03 1.41
C ARG A 247 -11.95 14.13 0.40
N ARG A 248 -12.25 14.60 -0.80
CA ARG A 248 -11.25 14.82 -1.85
C ARG A 248 -10.32 15.98 -1.46
N LEU A 249 -9.01 15.77 -1.66
CA LEU A 249 -7.97 16.76 -1.41
C LEU A 249 -7.62 17.56 -2.67
N ASP A 250 -7.16 18.79 -2.46
CA ASP A 250 -6.62 19.63 -3.53
C ASP A 250 -5.16 19.22 -3.81
N LEU A 251 -4.90 18.72 -5.02
CA LEU A 251 -3.56 18.29 -5.44
C LEU A 251 -2.60 19.44 -5.72
N ARG A 252 -3.04 20.71 -5.64
CA ARG A 252 -2.16 21.89 -5.69
C ARG A 252 -1.44 22.13 -4.36
N HIS A 253 -1.81 21.41 -3.31
CA HIS A 253 -1.13 21.50 -2.02
C HIS A 253 0.32 21.02 -2.13
N HIS A 254 1.24 21.65 -1.39
CA HIS A 254 2.69 21.38 -1.45
C HIS A 254 3.08 19.89 -1.20
N SER A 255 2.23 19.12 -0.51
CA SER A 255 2.44 17.67 -0.31
C SER A 255 2.37 16.86 -1.61
N PHE A 256 1.94 17.46 -2.71
CA PHE A 256 1.83 16.85 -4.04
C PHE A 256 2.70 17.58 -5.07
N ASP A 257 3.84 18.15 -4.64
CA ASP A 257 4.73 18.92 -5.50
C ASP A 257 5.34 18.07 -6.62
N PRO A 258 5.18 18.48 -7.91
CA PRO A 258 5.68 17.70 -9.04
C PRO A 258 7.22 17.67 -9.16
N GLU A 259 7.94 18.69 -8.65
CA GLU A 259 9.40 18.71 -8.71
C GLU A 259 9.98 17.76 -7.68
N ASP A 260 9.45 17.78 -6.46
CA ASP A 260 9.79 16.82 -5.41
C ASP A 260 9.43 15.38 -5.83
N ALA A 261 8.33 15.19 -6.55
CA ALA A 261 7.95 13.88 -7.08
C ALA A 261 8.96 13.35 -8.11
N ARG A 262 9.42 14.19 -9.05
CA ARG A 262 10.47 13.81 -10.02
C ARG A 262 11.81 13.54 -9.33
N ARG A 263 12.15 14.36 -8.33
CA ARG A 263 13.35 14.17 -7.50
C ARG A 263 13.31 12.82 -6.80
N LEU A 264 12.18 12.48 -6.18
CA LEU A 264 12.00 11.22 -5.47
C LEU A 264 12.11 10.03 -6.42
N ASP A 265 11.44 10.06 -7.58
CA ASP A 265 11.53 9.00 -8.60
C ASP A 265 12.98 8.76 -9.04
N THR A 266 13.72 9.85 -9.34
CA THR A 266 15.14 9.77 -9.72
C THR A 266 16.00 9.15 -8.63
N VAL A 267 15.84 9.59 -7.38
CA VAL A 267 16.58 9.07 -6.23
C VAL A 267 16.24 7.60 -6.00
N THR A 268 14.97 7.24 -6.09
CA THR A 268 14.52 5.86 -5.88
C THR A 268 15.10 4.92 -6.92
N ARG A 269 15.02 5.27 -8.21
CA ARG A 269 15.62 4.46 -9.29
C ARG A 269 17.12 4.28 -9.13
N LYS A 270 17.82 5.33 -8.69
CA LYS A 270 19.25 5.25 -8.39
C LYS A 270 19.55 4.32 -7.22
N LEU A 271 18.74 4.36 -6.16
CA LEU A 271 18.89 3.47 -5.00
C LEU A 271 18.64 2.00 -5.35
N LEU A 272 17.76 1.72 -6.31
CA LEU A 272 17.42 0.35 -6.75
C LEU A 272 18.39 -0.19 -7.80
N ALA A 273 19.16 0.67 -8.46
CA ALA A 273 20.15 0.24 -9.47
C ALA A 273 21.51 -0.16 -8.85
N GLY A 274 21.67 -0.04 -7.51
CA GLY A 274 22.90 -0.41 -6.78
C GLY A 274 23.80 0.78 -6.60
#